data_f20c71bfcbacc503366309032e128664
#
_entry.id   f20c71bfcbacc503366309032e128664
#
_cell.length_a   1.000
_cell.length_b   1.000
_cell.length_c   1.000
_cell.angle_alpha   90.00
_cell.angle_beta   90.00
_cell.angle_gamma   90.00
#
_symmetry.space_group_name_H-M   'P 1'
#
loop_
_entity.id
_entity.type
_entity.pdbx_description
1 polymer ?
#
loop_
_entity_poly.entity_id
_entity_poly.type
_entity_poly.pdbx_seq_one_letter_code
_entity_poly.pdbx_strand_id
1 'polypeptide(L)'
;MQDRKEEVIKALGLKNGDFVGLAAGKKLEAQKTAGVYRKLLGAASEKHMKKDCYEFCWIVDFPMYEIGEESGELEFCHNPFSMPQGGMDALNNQDPLEILAYQYDLVCNGVELSSGAVRNHDPEIMIKAFELVGLGEADVKAKFPAMYNAFCYGAPPHAGIAPGVDRMIMLICGEESIREIIPFPMNLSLIHISEPTRQ
;
A
#
# COMPACT_ATOMS: atom_id res chain seq x y z
N MET A 1 0.29 -8.40 -33.39
CA MET A 1 1.23 -7.38 -32.86
C MET A 1 1.99 -6.65 -33.97
N GLN A 2 2.45 -7.36 -35.02
CA GLN A 2 3.16 -6.68 -36.13
C GLN A 2 2.32 -5.59 -36.82
N ASP A 3 1.02 -5.82 -37.00
CA ASP A 3 0.12 -4.90 -37.71
C ASP A 3 -0.19 -3.59 -36.98
N ARG A 4 0.15 -3.49 -35.70
CA ARG A 4 -0.06 -2.29 -34.88
C ARG A 4 1.23 -1.60 -34.43
N LYS A 5 2.36 -1.99 -35.00
CA LYS A 5 3.68 -1.45 -34.60
C LYS A 5 3.73 0.06 -34.77
N GLU A 6 3.26 0.57 -35.88
CA GLU A 6 3.28 2.01 -36.17
C GLU A 6 2.36 2.81 -35.24
N GLU A 7 1.20 2.26 -34.89
CA GLU A 7 0.26 2.85 -33.94
C GLU A 7 0.89 2.97 -32.55
N VAL A 8 1.58 1.91 -32.08
CA VAL A 8 2.26 1.89 -30.78
C VAL A 8 3.43 2.89 -30.76
N ILE A 9 4.25 2.92 -31.82
CA ILE A 9 5.36 3.89 -31.94
C ILE A 9 4.83 5.31 -31.82
N LYS A 10 3.76 5.61 -32.56
CA LYS A 10 3.15 6.94 -32.56
C LYS A 10 2.51 7.30 -31.22
N ALA A 11 1.76 6.36 -30.62
CA ALA A 11 1.07 6.57 -29.35
C ALA A 11 2.03 6.82 -28.19
N LEU A 12 3.18 6.15 -28.18
CA LEU A 12 4.19 6.26 -27.12
C LEU A 12 5.32 7.26 -27.46
N GLY A 13 5.29 7.86 -28.65
CA GLY A 13 6.33 8.82 -29.08
C GLY A 13 7.73 8.20 -29.22
N LEU A 14 7.81 6.92 -29.58
CA LEU A 14 9.07 6.17 -29.61
C LEU A 14 9.99 6.63 -30.74
N LYS A 15 11.28 6.58 -30.47
CA LYS A 15 12.34 6.90 -31.42
C LYS A 15 13.17 5.65 -31.73
N ASN A 16 13.99 5.72 -32.76
CA ASN A 16 14.89 4.63 -33.10
C ASN A 16 15.91 4.40 -31.95
N GLY A 17 15.97 3.18 -31.45
CA GLY A 17 16.81 2.80 -30.32
C GLY A 17 16.06 2.72 -28.97
N ASP A 18 14.77 3.14 -28.93
CA ASP A 18 13.95 3.00 -27.73
C ASP A 18 13.51 1.54 -27.53
N PHE A 19 13.39 1.14 -26.28
CA PHE A 19 12.89 -0.16 -25.87
C PHE A 19 11.59 0.00 -25.11
N VAL A 20 10.62 -0.88 -25.37
CA VAL A 20 9.33 -0.91 -24.66
C VAL A 20 9.08 -2.29 -24.12
N GLY A 21 8.89 -2.40 -22.82
CA GLY A 21 8.39 -3.60 -22.17
C GLY A 21 6.85 -3.59 -22.12
N LEU A 22 6.23 -4.69 -22.51
CA LEU A 22 4.77 -4.86 -22.45
C LEU A 22 4.44 -5.95 -21.44
N ALA A 23 3.50 -5.64 -20.53
CA ALA A 23 2.90 -6.63 -19.64
C ALA A 23 1.42 -6.78 -20.00
N ALA A 24 0.96 -8.02 -20.13
CA ALA A 24 -0.42 -8.34 -20.47
C ALA A 24 -0.94 -9.47 -19.56
N GLY A 25 -2.21 -9.37 -19.18
CA GLY A 25 -2.85 -10.31 -18.27
C GLY A 25 -4.04 -9.68 -17.56
N LYS A 26 -4.51 -10.29 -16.49
CA LYS A 26 -5.46 -9.63 -15.58
C LYS A 26 -4.83 -8.35 -15.03
N LYS A 27 -5.64 -7.33 -14.76
CA LYS A 27 -5.19 -5.98 -14.37
C LYS A 27 -4.10 -6.01 -13.30
N LEU A 28 -4.36 -6.67 -12.18
CA LEU A 28 -3.44 -6.71 -11.05
C LEU A 28 -2.13 -7.43 -11.38
N GLU A 29 -2.19 -8.58 -12.07
CA GLU A 29 -1.02 -9.35 -12.49
C GLU A 29 -0.16 -8.58 -13.49
N ALA A 30 -0.79 -7.91 -14.45
CA ALA A 30 -0.09 -7.07 -15.42
C ALA A 30 0.59 -5.87 -14.74
N GLN A 31 -0.06 -5.24 -13.76
CA GLN A 31 0.50 -4.14 -12.98
C GLN A 31 1.69 -4.61 -12.12
N LYS A 32 1.56 -5.74 -11.40
CA LYS A 32 2.66 -6.33 -10.62
C LYS A 32 3.87 -6.63 -11.53
N THR A 33 3.63 -7.26 -12.68
CA THR A 33 4.68 -7.58 -13.68
C THR A 33 5.34 -6.32 -14.24
N ALA A 34 4.56 -5.31 -14.62
CA ALA A 34 5.10 -4.04 -15.11
C ALA A 34 5.95 -3.33 -14.04
N GLY A 35 5.54 -3.40 -12.76
CA GLY A 35 6.31 -2.88 -11.64
C GLY A 35 7.68 -3.55 -11.48
N VAL A 36 7.74 -4.88 -11.62
CA VAL A 36 9.01 -5.63 -11.62
C VAL A 36 9.89 -5.22 -12.80
N TYR A 37 9.33 -5.16 -14.02
CA TYR A 37 10.08 -4.73 -15.20
C TYR A 37 10.64 -3.31 -15.04
N ARG A 38 9.86 -2.38 -14.52
CA ARG A 38 10.33 -1.01 -14.26
C ARG A 38 11.57 -1.00 -13.35
N LYS A 39 11.55 -1.75 -12.26
CA LYS A 39 12.68 -1.84 -11.32
C LYS A 39 13.91 -2.47 -11.97
N LEU A 40 13.75 -3.60 -12.68
CA LEU A 40 14.86 -4.30 -13.35
C LEU A 40 15.48 -3.46 -14.45
N LEU A 41 14.67 -2.83 -15.29
CA LEU A 41 15.17 -1.97 -16.37
C LEU A 41 15.84 -0.70 -15.83
N GLY A 42 15.28 -0.12 -14.77
CA GLY A 42 15.90 1.01 -14.08
C GLY A 42 17.29 0.65 -13.53
N ALA A 43 17.40 -0.46 -12.81
CA ALA A 43 18.67 -0.92 -12.24
C ALA A 43 19.71 -1.29 -13.31
N ALA A 44 19.26 -1.83 -14.46
CA ALA A 44 20.15 -2.19 -15.57
C ALA A 44 20.65 -0.98 -16.37
N SER A 45 20.10 0.20 -16.17
CA SER A 45 20.41 1.39 -16.96
C SER A 45 20.95 2.53 -16.09
N GLU A 46 22.27 2.60 -15.97
CA GLU A 46 22.93 3.67 -15.21
C GLU A 46 22.58 5.09 -15.72
N LYS A 47 22.20 5.22 -17.00
CA LYS A 47 21.82 6.51 -17.60
C LYS A 47 20.47 7.04 -17.11
N HIS A 48 19.59 6.16 -16.60
CA HIS A 48 18.24 6.50 -16.18
C HIS A 48 18.08 6.57 -14.66
N MET A 49 19.13 6.17 -13.92
CA MET A 49 19.15 6.32 -12.47
C MET A 49 20.02 7.51 -12.08
N LYS A 50 19.42 8.47 -11.39
CA LYS A 50 20.18 9.54 -10.75
C LYS A 50 20.92 8.96 -9.55
N LYS A 51 22.19 9.38 -9.40
CA LYS A 51 23.05 8.99 -8.25
C LYS A 51 23.09 10.16 -7.25
N ASP A 52 23.34 9.84 -5.99
CA ASP A 52 23.57 10.80 -4.91
C ASP A 52 22.43 11.83 -4.74
N CYS A 53 21.18 11.36 -4.88
CA CYS A 53 20.02 12.21 -4.70
C CYS A 53 18.87 11.45 -4.01
N TYR A 54 17.94 12.21 -3.43
CA TYR A 54 16.70 11.69 -2.85
C TYR A 54 15.53 12.17 -3.71
N GLU A 55 14.87 11.23 -4.38
CA GLU A 55 13.69 11.49 -5.22
C GLU A 55 12.44 10.97 -4.51
N PHE A 56 11.52 11.87 -4.21
CA PHE A 56 10.29 11.57 -3.48
C PHE A 56 9.10 11.46 -4.41
N CYS A 57 8.17 10.56 -4.07
CA CYS A 57 6.85 10.54 -4.68
C CYS A 57 5.79 10.10 -3.65
N TRP A 58 4.55 10.51 -3.90
CA TRP A 58 3.38 10.01 -3.19
C TRP A 58 2.72 8.91 -4.00
N ILE A 59 2.39 7.82 -3.33
CA ILE A 59 1.45 6.82 -3.82
C ILE A 59 0.13 7.10 -3.13
N VAL A 60 -0.95 7.23 -3.88
CA VAL A 60 -2.27 7.60 -3.37
C VAL A 60 -3.35 6.69 -3.98
N ASP A 61 -4.57 6.83 -3.52
CA ASP A 61 -5.74 6.13 -4.06
C ASP A 61 -5.60 4.60 -4.02
N PHE A 62 -5.26 4.10 -2.84
CA PHE A 62 -5.19 2.66 -2.62
C PHE A 62 -6.57 2.00 -2.72
N PRO A 63 -6.68 0.78 -3.26
CA PRO A 63 -7.88 -0.01 -3.13
C PRO A 63 -8.26 -0.19 -1.65
N MET A 64 -9.54 -0.09 -1.32
CA MET A 64 -9.99 -0.34 0.06
C MET A 64 -10.09 -1.84 0.33
N TYR A 65 -10.49 -2.61 -0.67
CA TYR A 65 -10.70 -4.05 -0.58
C TYR A 65 -9.93 -4.79 -1.67
N GLU A 66 -9.65 -6.05 -1.40
CA GLU A 66 -9.09 -7.00 -2.35
C GLU A 66 -9.67 -8.40 -2.10
N ILE A 67 -9.46 -9.31 -3.05
CA ILE A 67 -9.74 -10.73 -2.82
C ILE A 67 -8.49 -11.35 -2.21
N GLY A 68 -8.61 -11.91 -1.01
CA GLY A 68 -7.53 -12.60 -0.33
C GLY A 68 -6.96 -13.74 -1.17
N GLU A 69 -5.65 -13.79 -1.32
CA GLU A 69 -4.99 -14.82 -2.16
C GLU A 69 -5.20 -16.24 -1.60
N GLU A 70 -5.32 -16.39 -0.29
CA GLU A 70 -5.51 -17.69 0.39
C GLU A 70 -6.98 -17.96 0.69
N SER A 71 -7.73 -16.97 1.17
CA SER A 71 -9.13 -17.12 1.56
C SER A 71 -10.08 -17.17 0.37
N GLY A 72 -9.76 -16.46 -0.71
CA GLY A 72 -10.65 -16.20 -1.83
C GLY A 72 -11.84 -15.30 -1.48
N GLU A 73 -11.87 -14.73 -0.28
CA GLU A 73 -12.92 -13.85 0.22
C GLU A 73 -12.53 -12.38 0.11
N LEU A 74 -13.51 -11.49 0.25
CA LEU A 74 -13.27 -10.04 0.27
C LEU A 74 -12.59 -9.65 1.58
N GLU A 75 -11.47 -8.99 1.50
CA GLU A 75 -10.67 -8.53 2.64
C GLU A 75 -10.31 -7.05 2.48
N PHE A 76 -9.92 -6.40 3.58
CA PHE A 76 -9.29 -5.09 3.51
C PHE A 76 -7.89 -5.20 2.90
N CYS A 77 -7.60 -4.36 1.90
CA CYS A 77 -6.31 -4.39 1.19
C CYS A 77 -5.14 -4.01 2.12
N HIS A 78 -5.31 -2.95 2.94
CA HIS A 78 -4.26 -2.46 3.85
C HIS A 78 -4.84 -2.06 5.22
N ASN A 79 -5.23 -0.78 5.38
CA ASN A 79 -5.69 -0.25 6.64
C ASN A 79 -7.23 -0.18 6.69
N PRO A 80 -7.89 -1.03 7.50
CA PRO A 80 -9.35 -1.09 7.58
C PRO A 80 -9.99 0.20 8.16
N PHE A 81 -9.20 1.04 8.81
CA PHE A 81 -9.65 2.28 9.43
C PHE A 81 -9.45 3.51 8.54
N SER A 82 -9.16 3.31 7.28
CA SER A 82 -9.10 4.38 6.29
C SER A 82 -10.50 4.81 5.86
N MET A 83 -10.66 6.10 5.56
CA MET A 83 -11.91 6.61 5.02
C MET A 83 -12.07 6.17 3.56
N PRO A 84 -13.18 5.48 3.21
CA PRO A 84 -13.47 5.18 1.81
C PRO A 84 -13.77 6.46 1.03
N GLN A 85 -13.27 6.56 -0.19
CA GLN A 85 -13.65 7.64 -1.11
C GLN A 85 -15.13 7.46 -1.49
N GLY A 86 -15.88 8.54 -1.42
CA GLY A 86 -17.35 8.51 -1.59
C GLY A 86 -18.12 8.09 -0.33
N GLY A 87 -17.46 7.71 0.77
CA GLY A 87 -18.08 7.45 2.07
C GLY A 87 -19.17 6.38 2.01
N MET A 88 -20.29 6.63 2.71
CA MET A 88 -21.41 5.69 2.79
C MET A 88 -22.06 5.39 1.43
N ASP A 89 -22.08 6.36 0.51
CA ASP A 89 -22.67 6.16 -0.81
C ASP A 89 -21.87 5.12 -1.62
N ALA A 90 -20.54 5.21 -1.60
CA ALA A 90 -19.69 4.24 -2.25
C ALA A 90 -19.87 2.84 -1.66
N LEU A 91 -19.90 2.71 -0.33
CA LEU A 91 -20.10 1.42 0.36
C LEU A 91 -21.45 0.76 0.06
N ASN A 92 -22.48 1.53 -0.28
CA ASN A 92 -23.79 1.01 -0.59
C ASN A 92 -24.01 0.71 -2.07
N ASN A 93 -23.35 1.43 -2.98
CA ASN A 93 -23.74 1.47 -4.39
C ASN A 93 -22.63 1.07 -5.37
N GLN A 94 -21.35 0.96 -4.92
CA GLN A 94 -20.24 0.58 -5.78
C GLN A 94 -19.83 -0.88 -5.57
N ASP A 95 -19.14 -1.44 -6.56
CA ASP A 95 -18.45 -2.72 -6.39
C ASP A 95 -17.33 -2.52 -5.34
N PRO A 96 -17.26 -3.31 -4.28
CA PRO A 96 -16.24 -3.19 -3.26
C PRO A 96 -14.81 -3.16 -3.80
N LEU A 97 -14.52 -3.92 -4.89
CA LEU A 97 -13.21 -3.96 -5.53
C LEU A 97 -12.84 -2.68 -6.30
N GLU A 98 -13.80 -1.80 -6.53
CA GLU A 98 -13.57 -0.50 -7.18
C GLU A 98 -13.52 0.66 -6.18
N ILE A 99 -13.85 0.43 -4.90
CA ILE A 99 -13.80 1.44 -3.85
C ILE A 99 -12.34 1.73 -3.51
N LEU A 100 -11.96 3.01 -3.61
CA LEU A 100 -10.65 3.49 -3.18
C LEU A 100 -10.72 4.04 -1.76
N ALA A 101 -9.61 3.98 -1.05
CA ALA A 101 -9.44 4.58 0.26
C ALA A 101 -8.54 5.81 0.19
N TYR A 102 -8.75 6.78 1.08
CA TYR A 102 -7.84 7.90 1.27
C TYR A 102 -6.59 7.45 2.06
N GLN A 103 -5.83 6.54 1.44
CA GLN A 103 -4.53 6.10 1.92
C GLN A 103 -3.43 6.69 1.07
N TYR A 104 -2.27 6.87 1.67
CA TYR A 104 -1.11 7.46 1.01
C TYR A 104 0.19 6.98 1.62
N ASP A 105 1.17 6.73 0.75
CA ASP A 105 2.54 6.40 1.14
C ASP A 105 3.50 7.44 0.59
N LEU A 106 4.45 7.87 1.41
CA LEU A 106 5.61 8.63 0.97
C LEU A 106 6.73 7.67 0.63
N VAL A 107 7.17 7.70 -0.61
CA VAL A 107 8.23 6.84 -1.14
C VAL A 107 9.44 7.68 -1.52
N CYS A 108 10.63 7.22 -1.17
CA CYS A 108 11.89 7.82 -1.59
C CYS A 108 12.80 6.76 -2.21
N ASN A 109 13.29 7.00 -3.41
CA ASN A 109 14.18 6.08 -4.15
C ASN A 109 13.63 4.64 -4.23
N GLY A 110 12.30 4.48 -4.30
CA GLY A 110 11.65 3.18 -4.35
C GLY A 110 11.44 2.50 -2.98
N VAL A 111 11.81 3.15 -1.89
CA VAL A 111 11.58 2.70 -0.50
C VAL A 111 10.40 3.47 0.08
N GLU A 112 9.39 2.76 0.57
CA GLU A 112 8.30 3.34 1.35
C GLU A 112 8.86 3.86 2.69
N LEU A 113 8.91 5.18 2.84
CA LEU A 113 9.37 5.82 4.06
C LEU A 113 8.29 5.99 5.10
N SER A 114 7.07 6.15 4.67
CA SER A 114 5.96 6.45 5.55
C SER A 114 4.66 6.06 4.93
N SER A 115 3.75 5.52 5.73
CA SER A 115 2.38 5.20 5.33
C SER A 115 1.38 5.97 6.18
N GLY A 116 0.26 6.34 5.59
CA GLY A 116 -0.78 7.09 6.27
C GLY A 116 -2.16 6.96 5.63
N ALA A 117 -3.15 7.54 6.31
CA ALA A 117 -4.51 7.61 5.81
C ALA A 117 -5.29 8.77 6.44
N VAL A 118 -6.28 9.27 5.70
CA VAL A 118 -7.41 9.95 6.31
C VAL A 118 -8.23 8.88 7.04
N ARG A 119 -8.48 9.09 8.32
CA ARG A 119 -9.11 8.08 9.17
C ARG A 119 -10.62 8.10 9.02
N ASN A 120 -11.20 6.91 9.03
CA ASN A 120 -12.64 6.74 9.15
C ASN A 120 -13.02 7.04 10.62
N HIS A 121 -13.60 8.19 10.84
CA HIS A 121 -14.01 8.70 12.16
C HIS A 121 -15.52 8.61 12.39
N ASP A 122 -16.26 8.15 11.37
CA ASP A 122 -17.69 7.97 11.42
C ASP A 122 -18.01 6.51 11.79
N PRO A 123 -18.73 6.27 12.93
CA PRO A 123 -19.04 4.91 13.37
C PRO A 123 -19.96 4.16 12.40
N GLU A 124 -20.87 4.84 11.69
CA GLU A 124 -21.78 4.18 10.76
C GLU A 124 -21.03 3.73 9.49
N ILE A 125 -20.16 4.59 8.95
CA ILE A 125 -19.28 4.25 7.82
C ILE A 125 -18.34 3.11 8.22
N MET A 126 -17.81 3.12 9.44
CA MET A 126 -16.93 2.07 9.93
C MET A 126 -17.65 0.71 9.98
N ILE A 127 -18.83 0.66 10.60
CA ILE A 127 -19.64 -0.57 10.66
C ILE A 127 -19.91 -1.07 9.25
N LYS A 128 -20.39 -0.20 8.36
CA LYS A 128 -20.71 -0.58 6.98
C LYS A 128 -19.51 -1.11 6.21
N ALA A 129 -18.34 -0.50 6.39
CA ALA A 129 -17.11 -0.96 5.77
C ALA A 129 -16.72 -2.37 6.24
N PHE A 130 -16.88 -2.66 7.54
CA PHE A 130 -16.60 -3.98 8.10
C PHE A 130 -17.65 -5.03 7.73
N GLU A 131 -18.93 -4.65 7.57
CA GLU A 131 -19.98 -5.56 7.10
C GLU A 131 -19.66 -6.16 5.73
N LEU A 132 -19.04 -5.40 4.82
CA LEU A 132 -18.68 -5.89 3.50
C LEU A 132 -17.66 -7.04 3.54
N VAL A 133 -16.84 -7.11 4.58
CA VAL A 133 -15.90 -8.22 4.82
C VAL A 133 -16.42 -9.24 5.84
N GLY A 134 -17.74 -9.26 6.08
CA GLY A 134 -18.40 -10.24 6.94
C GLY A 134 -18.29 -9.99 8.44
N LEU A 135 -17.84 -8.82 8.87
CA LEU A 135 -17.74 -8.44 10.28
C LEU A 135 -18.84 -7.45 10.65
N GLY A 136 -19.85 -7.88 11.38
CA GLY A 136 -20.97 -7.04 11.79
C GLY A 136 -20.64 -6.07 12.92
N GLU A 137 -21.62 -5.24 13.27
CA GLU A 137 -21.50 -4.25 14.34
C GLU A 137 -21.06 -4.86 15.68
N ALA A 138 -21.55 -6.06 16.02
CA ALA A 138 -21.17 -6.75 17.24
C ALA A 138 -19.68 -7.12 17.25
N ASP A 139 -19.13 -7.53 16.10
CA ASP A 139 -17.73 -7.86 15.95
C ASP A 139 -16.84 -6.62 16.10
N VAL A 140 -17.25 -5.51 15.48
CA VAL A 140 -16.55 -4.22 15.57
C VAL A 140 -16.50 -3.74 17.03
N LYS A 141 -17.63 -3.79 17.74
CA LYS A 141 -17.72 -3.43 19.15
C LYS A 141 -16.89 -4.34 20.06
N ALA A 142 -16.84 -5.63 19.76
CA ALA A 142 -16.05 -6.59 20.55
C ALA A 142 -14.54 -6.46 20.30
N LYS A 143 -14.14 -6.28 19.04
CA LYS A 143 -12.72 -6.22 18.64
C LYS A 143 -12.10 -4.84 18.89
N PHE A 144 -12.87 -3.75 18.71
CA PHE A 144 -12.38 -2.37 18.76
C PHE A 144 -13.20 -1.46 19.68
N PRO A 145 -13.52 -1.88 20.92
CA PRO A 145 -14.46 -1.17 21.80
C PRO A 145 -14.05 0.28 22.11
N ALA A 146 -12.77 0.50 22.37
CA ALA A 146 -12.27 1.83 22.73
C ALA A 146 -12.40 2.82 21.58
N MET A 147 -12.06 2.39 20.37
CA MET A 147 -12.13 3.24 19.17
C MET A 147 -13.57 3.49 18.76
N TYR A 148 -14.41 2.46 18.73
CA TYR A 148 -15.83 2.59 18.42
C TYR A 148 -16.54 3.57 19.37
N ASN A 149 -16.32 3.41 20.68
CA ASN A 149 -16.91 4.30 21.67
C ASN A 149 -16.42 5.74 21.51
N ALA A 150 -15.12 5.95 21.25
CA ALA A 150 -14.58 7.28 21.01
C ALA A 150 -15.23 7.96 19.80
N PHE A 151 -15.46 7.23 18.72
CA PHE A 151 -16.13 7.77 17.52
C PHE A 151 -17.60 8.09 17.77
N CYS A 152 -18.31 7.30 18.59
CA CYS A 152 -19.67 7.61 19.00
C CYS A 152 -19.80 8.92 19.82
N TYR A 153 -18.74 9.35 20.50
CA TYR A 153 -18.69 10.65 21.19
C TYR A 153 -18.38 11.83 20.26
N GLY A 154 -18.10 11.58 18.98
CA GLY A 154 -17.88 12.62 17.98
C GLY A 154 -16.38 12.91 17.77
N ALA A 155 -15.67 11.97 17.18
CA ALA A 155 -14.28 12.21 16.76
C ALA A 155 -14.23 13.26 15.63
N PRO A 156 -13.30 14.20 15.64
CA PRO A 156 -13.12 15.13 14.54
C PRO A 156 -12.55 14.41 13.30
N PRO A 157 -12.79 14.92 12.09
CA PRO A 157 -12.04 14.47 10.91
C PRO A 157 -10.54 14.59 11.18
N HIS A 158 -9.81 13.50 10.94
CA HIS A 158 -8.37 13.47 11.21
C HIS A 158 -7.66 12.56 10.21
N ALA A 159 -6.37 12.78 10.08
CA ALA A 159 -5.46 11.98 9.29
C ALA A 159 -4.17 11.73 10.07
N GLY A 160 -3.43 10.72 9.66
CA GLY A 160 -2.16 10.41 10.29
C GLY A 160 -1.18 9.83 9.28
N ILE A 161 0.11 9.96 9.62
CA ILE A 161 1.21 9.37 8.87
C ILE A 161 2.23 8.81 9.86
N ALA A 162 2.81 7.66 9.55
CA ALA A 162 3.78 6.97 10.40
C ALA A 162 5.13 6.85 9.69
N PRO A 163 6.05 7.82 9.91
CA PRO A 163 7.39 7.77 9.32
C PRO A 163 8.23 6.62 9.88
N GLY A 164 8.82 5.81 8.99
CA GLY A 164 9.75 4.74 9.34
C GLY A 164 11.15 5.27 9.54
N VAL A 165 11.53 5.58 10.78
CA VAL A 165 12.85 6.16 11.12
C VAL A 165 13.99 5.27 10.63
N ASP A 166 13.89 3.95 10.83
CA ASP A 166 14.92 3.00 10.37
C ASP A 166 15.10 3.05 8.85
N ARG A 167 14.01 3.14 8.09
CA ARG A 167 14.08 3.26 6.62
C ARG A 167 14.72 4.57 6.17
N MET A 168 14.46 5.68 6.89
CA MET A 168 15.10 6.96 6.62
C MET A 168 16.61 6.87 6.86
N ILE A 169 17.02 6.30 8.00
CA ILE A 169 18.44 6.13 8.34
C ILE A 169 19.12 5.21 7.32
N MET A 170 18.48 4.12 6.93
CA MET A 170 18.97 3.20 5.90
C MET A 170 19.30 3.94 4.60
N LEU A 171 18.41 4.80 4.12
CA LEU A 171 18.66 5.60 2.92
C LEU A 171 19.78 6.63 3.10
N ILE A 172 19.86 7.27 4.27
CA ILE A 172 20.93 8.25 4.58
C ILE A 172 22.30 7.57 4.61
N CYS A 173 22.36 6.35 5.16
CA CYS A 173 23.60 5.56 5.22
C CYS A 173 23.94 4.88 3.88
N GLY A 174 23.04 4.89 2.91
CA GLY A 174 23.23 4.21 1.63
C GLY A 174 23.16 2.68 1.72
N GLU A 175 22.49 2.15 2.74
CA GLU A 175 22.33 0.71 2.98
C GLU A 175 21.09 0.15 2.28
N GLU A 176 21.13 -1.12 1.90
CA GLU A 176 20.03 -1.81 1.24
C GLU A 176 19.05 -2.49 2.20
N SER A 177 19.44 -2.66 3.46
CA SER A 177 18.66 -3.34 4.48
C SER A 177 18.66 -2.58 5.80
N ILE A 178 17.48 -2.49 6.44
CA ILE A 178 17.38 -1.93 7.80
C ILE A 178 18.19 -2.71 8.84
N ARG A 179 18.54 -3.96 8.58
CA ARG A 179 19.37 -4.77 9.48
C ARG A 179 20.79 -4.23 9.63
N GLU A 180 21.29 -3.52 8.63
CA GLU A 180 22.62 -2.91 8.66
C GLU A 180 22.68 -1.67 9.56
N ILE A 181 21.53 -1.08 9.88
CA ILE A 181 21.45 0.12 10.71
C ILE A 181 20.91 -0.15 12.12
N ILE A 182 20.26 -1.29 12.34
CA ILE A 182 19.78 -1.68 13.67
C ILE A 182 20.92 -2.35 14.44
N PRO A 183 21.36 -1.80 15.61
CA PRO A 183 22.53 -2.32 16.33
C PRO A 183 22.41 -3.79 16.73
N PHE A 184 21.20 -4.27 17.01
CA PHE A 184 20.94 -5.65 17.43
C PHE A 184 19.71 -6.20 16.68
N PRO A 185 19.85 -6.48 15.37
CA PRO A 185 18.73 -6.99 14.58
C PRO A 185 18.35 -8.40 15.07
N MET A 186 17.09 -8.56 15.45
CA MET A 186 16.55 -9.87 15.83
C MET A 186 16.17 -10.69 14.59
N ASN A 187 16.38 -12.00 14.65
CA ASN A 187 15.84 -12.95 13.69
C ASN A 187 14.86 -13.89 14.38
N LEU A 188 14.14 -14.70 13.61
CA LEU A 188 13.12 -15.62 14.14
C LEU A 188 13.66 -16.61 15.19
N SER A 189 14.95 -16.98 15.12
CA SER A 189 15.57 -17.87 16.11
C SER A 189 15.80 -17.21 17.48
N LEU A 190 15.91 -15.88 17.52
CA LEU A 190 16.10 -15.11 18.75
C LEU A 190 14.77 -14.81 19.47
N ILE A 191 13.65 -14.77 18.74
CA ILE A 191 12.32 -14.56 19.33
C ILE A 191 11.99 -15.69 20.33
N HIS A 192 12.39 -16.93 20.03
CA HIS A 192 12.18 -18.08 20.91
C HIS A 192 13.09 -18.10 22.17
N ILE A 193 14.19 -17.33 22.16
CA ILE A 193 15.12 -17.26 23.30
C ILE A 193 14.68 -16.18 24.31
N SER A 194 13.90 -15.21 23.88
CA SER A 194 13.46 -14.09 24.72
C SER A 194 12.10 -14.27 25.38
N GLU A 195 11.39 -15.38 25.13
CA GLU A 195 10.21 -15.68 25.93
C GLU A 195 10.63 -16.10 27.34
N PRO A 196 10.21 -15.37 28.39
CA PRO A 196 10.45 -15.83 29.76
C PRO A 196 9.72 -17.14 29.97
N THR A 197 10.47 -18.22 30.23
CA THR A 197 9.91 -19.48 30.71
C THR A 197 9.07 -19.15 31.93
N ARG A 198 7.75 -19.15 31.78
CA ARG A 198 6.84 -19.21 32.94
C ARG A 198 7.07 -20.55 33.63
N GLN A 199 7.77 -20.50 34.76
CA GLN A 199 7.74 -21.55 35.78
C GLN A 199 6.43 -21.46 36.56
#